data_bece747883b6762e8447d384629d49eb
#
_entry.id   bece747883b6762e8447d384629d49eb
#
_cell.length_a   1.000
_cell.length_b   1.000
_cell.length_c   1.000
_cell.angle_alpha   90.00
_cell.angle_beta   90.00
_cell.angle_gamma   90.00
#
_symmetry.space_group_name_H-M   'P 1'
#
loop_
_entity.id
_entity.type
_entity.pdbx_description
1 polymer ?
#
loop_
_entity_poly.entity_id
_entity_poly.type
_entity_poly.pdbx_seq_one_letter_code
_entity_poly.pdbx_strand_id
1 'polypeptide(L)'
;MAISNNIRPGRHFLQIPGPTNVPDRVLRAMDYPTIDHRGPDFAELGLRVLERIKLIFKTSEPVIIFPASGTGAWEAAIVNTLSAGDKILMFETGHFSTLWWDIAQKFKIEVDFVKGDWRTGVDPNVVEQKLKEDTGKKIKAVCAVHNETSTGVTSRIGEIRKAMDNADHPALLFVDTISSLGSIDYKHEEWKVDVTVGGSQKGLLLPPGLSFNAISSKALSAYKTSELPKSYWDWGPMLENNKKGYFPYTPATNLFYGLDEAINMLTEEGLENVFVRHKRFAEATRVAVKAWGFEILCKNPEEYSDSLTAVMVPDGHDADSLRKIILDHYNMSLGTGLAKVAGKIFRIGHLGDFNELMLAGTLAGVEMGLMKSKIPYKKGGILKALDYLC
;
A
#
# COMPACT_ATOMS: atom_id res chain seq x y z
N MET A 1 -26.74 -35.63 -14.94
CA MET A 1 -25.30 -35.53 -14.71
C MET A 1 -24.97 -34.05 -14.66
N ALA A 2 -24.64 -33.49 -13.51
CA ALA A 2 -24.12 -32.13 -13.42
C ALA A 2 -22.66 -32.18 -13.88
N ILE A 3 -22.39 -31.65 -15.05
CA ILE A 3 -21.02 -31.41 -15.52
C ILE A 3 -20.45 -30.37 -14.53
N SER A 4 -19.52 -30.79 -13.67
CA SER A 4 -18.77 -29.84 -12.87
C SER A 4 -17.80 -29.12 -13.80
N ASN A 5 -18.31 -28.12 -14.53
CA ASN A 5 -17.49 -27.29 -15.37
C ASN A 5 -16.73 -26.29 -14.48
N ASN A 6 -15.51 -26.67 -14.08
CA ASN A 6 -14.53 -25.75 -13.50
C ASN A 6 -13.99 -24.74 -14.54
N ILE A 7 -14.52 -24.74 -15.77
CA ILE A 7 -14.12 -23.82 -16.83
C ILE A 7 -14.93 -22.54 -16.66
N ARG A 8 -14.23 -21.46 -16.33
CA ARG A 8 -14.78 -20.10 -16.30
C ARG A 8 -14.26 -19.33 -17.51
N PRO A 9 -15.10 -19.07 -18.52
CA PRO A 9 -14.68 -18.32 -19.71
C PRO A 9 -14.35 -16.87 -19.36
N GLY A 10 -13.49 -16.26 -20.14
CA GLY A 10 -13.06 -14.88 -19.97
C GLY A 10 -11.94 -14.73 -18.93
N ARG A 11 -11.52 -13.48 -18.70
CA ARG A 11 -10.51 -13.16 -17.70
C ARG A 11 -11.13 -13.13 -16.30
N HIS A 12 -10.36 -13.52 -15.29
CA HIS A 12 -10.72 -13.31 -13.91
C HIS A 12 -10.69 -11.82 -13.57
N PHE A 13 -11.73 -11.32 -12.92
CA PHE A 13 -11.76 -9.95 -12.40
C PHE A 13 -11.12 -9.91 -11.01
N LEU A 14 -9.88 -9.45 -10.95
CA LEU A 14 -9.13 -9.31 -9.71
C LEU A 14 -9.33 -7.90 -9.14
N GLN A 15 -10.36 -7.72 -8.31
CA GLN A 15 -10.75 -6.41 -7.76
C GLN A 15 -10.56 -6.34 -6.24
N ILE A 16 -9.51 -7.00 -5.77
CA ILE A 16 -9.02 -6.88 -4.39
C ILE A 16 -8.10 -5.64 -4.28
N PRO A 17 -7.89 -5.09 -3.07
CA PRO A 17 -6.95 -3.99 -2.87
C PRO A 17 -5.47 -4.42 -2.97
N GLY A 18 -5.17 -5.23 -3.95
CA GLY A 18 -3.86 -5.81 -4.22
C GLY A 18 -3.66 -7.21 -3.61
N PRO A 19 -2.88 -8.06 -4.33
CA PRO A 19 -2.20 -7.73 -5.61
C PRO A 19 -3.16 -7.21 -6.67
N THR A 20 -2.70 -6.26 -7.51
CA THR A 20 -3.49 -5.72 -8.63
C THR A 20 -3.35 -6.57 -9.89
N ASN A 21 -4.22 -6.35 -10.87
CA ASN A 21 -3.96 -6.85 -12.21
C ASN A 21 -2.64 -6.29 -12.72
N VAL A 22 -1.80 -7.17 -13.28
CA VAL A 22 -0.54 -6.76 -13.90
C VAL A 22 -0.81 -6.43 -15.37
N PRO A 23 -0.43 -5.23 -15.84
CA PRO A 23 -0.62 -4.85 -17.24
C PRO A 23 0.12 -5.78 -18.21
N ASP A 24 -0.45 -5.99 -19.39
CA ASP A 24 0.18 -6.81 -20.45
C ASP A 24 1.57 -6.30 -20.86
N ARG A 25 1.82 -4.97 -20.79
CA ARG A 25 3.13 -4.38 -21.05
C ARG A 25 4.17 -4.85 -20.03
N VAL A 26 3.81 -4.82 -18.75
CA VAL A 26 4.68 -5.27 -17.64
C VAL A 26 4.92 -6.78 -17.73
N LEU A 27 3.87 -7.59 -18.02
CA LEU A 27 4.02 -9.03 -18.19
C LEU A 27 4.98 -9.35 -19.33
N ARG A 28 4.87 -8.68 -20.48
CA ARG A 28 5.79 -8.86 -21.62
C ARG A 28 7.21 -8.42 -21.31
N ALA A 29 7.39 -7.35 -20.55
CA ALA A 29 8.73 -6.93 -20.12
C ALA A 29 9.40 -7.97 -19.21
N MET A 30 8.60 -8.66 -18.37
CA MET A 30 9.09 -9.71 -17.48
C MET A 30 9.34 -11.05 -18.20
N ASP A 31 8.70 -11.29 -19.36
CA ASP A 31 8.91 -12.47 -20.20
C ASP A 31 10.20 -12.32 -21.01
N TYR A 32 11.31 -12.24 -20.30
CA TYR A 32 12.65 -12.06 -20.83
C TYR A 32 13.59 -13.14 -20.29
N PRO A 33 14.54 -13.66 -21.08
CA PRO A 33 15.52 -14.62 -20.58
C PRO A 33 16.28 -14.06 -19.37
N THR A 34 16.49 -14.91 -18.38
CA THR A 34 17.31 -14.54 -17.21
C THR A 34 18.73 -14.18 -17.65
N ILE A 35 19.23 -13.04 -17.19
CA ILE A 35 20.57 -12.55 -17.50
C ILE A 35 21.51 -12.73 -16.30
N ASP A 36 22.82 -12.64 -16.56
CA ASP A 36 23.82 -12.62 -15.50
C ASP A 36 23.65 -11.35 -14.65
N HIS A 37 23.25 -11.53 -13.40
CA HIS A 37 23.05 -10.42 -12.43
C HIS A 37 24.36 -9.76 -11.97
N ARG A 38 25.53 -10.27 -12.40
CA ARG A 38 26.85 -9.65 -12.21
C ARG A 38 27.44 -9.12 -13.53
N GLY A 39 26.72 -9.29 -14.61
CA GLY A 39 27.10 -8.81 -15.95
C GLY A 39 26.76 -7.31 -16.15
N PRO A 40 27.35 -6.70 -17.19
CA PRO A 40 27.14 -5.27 -17.48
C PRO A 40 25.68 -4.92 -17.82
N ASP A 41 24.96 -5.81 -18.51
CA ASP A 41 23.56 -5.60 -18.90
C ASP A 41 22.66 -5.43 -17.68
N PHE A 42 22.89 -6.23 -16.62
CA PHE A 42 22.15 -6.06 -15.38
C PHE A 42 22.55 -4.81 -14.63
N ALA A 43 23.84 -4.44 -14.62
CA ALA A 43 24.28 -3.19 -13.99
C ALA A 43 23.63 -1.96 -14.62
N GLU A 44 23.50 -1.94 -15.96
CA GLU A 44 22.79 -0.85 -16.68
C GLU A 44 21.31 -0.80 -16.27
N LEU A 45 20.61 -1.94 -16.30
CA LEU A 45 19.21 -2.04 -15.84
C LEU A 45 19.07 -1.60 -14.38
N GLY A 46 19.96 -2.08 -13.51
CA GLY A 46 19.96 -1.76 -12.08
C GLY A 46 20.13 -0.27 -11.82
N LEU A 47 21.12 0.38 -12.45
CA LEU A 47 21.33 1.84 -12.32
C LEU A 47 20.10 2.62 -12.80
N ARG A 48 19.55 2.23 -13.96
CA ARG A 48 18.37 2.90 -14.54
C ARG A 48 17.16 2.79 -13.62
N VAL A 49 16.87 1.60 -13.10
CA VAL A 49 15.74 1.37 -12.19
C VAL A 49 15.93 2.09 -10.85
N LEU A 50 17.13 2.01 -10.25
CA LEU A 50 17.44 2.69 -8.98
C LEU A 50 17.32 4.20 -9.07
N GLU A 51 17.66 4.79 -10.21
CA GLU A 51 17.50 6.24 -10.41
C GLU A 51 16.03 6.60 -10.65
N ARG A 52 15.33 5.85 -11.48
CA ARG A 52 13.98 6.19 -11.91
C ARG A 52 12.91 5.93 -10.84
N ILE A 53 13.12 4.92 -9.98
CA ILE A 53 12.17 4.66 -8.88
C ILE A 53 12.03 5.85 -7.92
N LYS A 54 13.06 6.69 -7.81
CA LYS A 54 13.03 7.92 -7.00
C LYS A 54 11.92 8.87 -7.42
N LEU A 55 11.59 8.91 -8.72
CA LEU A 55 10.48 9.73 -9.24
C LEU A 55 9.15 9.35 -8.58
N ILE A 56 8.92 8.04 -8.36
CA ILE A 56 7.68 7.54 -7.78
C ILE A 56 7.57 7.90 -6.30
N PHE A 57 8.70 7.92 -5.59
CA PHE A 57 8.76 8.35 -4.18
C PHE A 57 8.83 9.88 -4.02
N LYS A 58 9.01 10.62 -5.10
CA LYS A 58 9.25 12.08 -5.09
C LYS A 58 10.43 12.42 -4.15
N THR A 59 11.60 11.81 -4.42
CA THR A 59 12.82 12.00 -3.63
C THR A 59 14.08 12.02 -4.51
N SER A 60 15.09 12.73 -4.08
CA SER A 60 16.47 12.67 -4.60
C SER A 60 17.33 11.64 -3.83
N GLU A 61 16.87 11.21 -2.67
CA GLU A 61 17.55 10.31 -1.74
C GLU A 61 17.51 8.84 -2.22
N PRO A 62 18.34 7.95 -1.66
CA PRO A 62 18.38 6.55 -2.07
C PRO A 62 17.05 5.81 -1.83
N VAL A 63 16.70 4.95 -2.80
CA VAL A 63 15.62 3.96 -2.67
C VAL A 63 16.24 2.57 -2.78
N ILE A 64 16.21 1.82 -1.69
CA ILE A 64 16.71 0.45 -1.62
C ILE A 64 15.61 -0.51 -2.06
N ILE A 65 15.95 -1.48 -2.92
CA ILE A 65 15.03 -2.48 -3.46
C ILE A 65 15.41 -3.86 -2.90
N PHE A 66 14.45 -4.54 -2.27
CA PHE A 66 14.61 -5.90 -1.78
C PHE A 66 13.71 -6.88 -2.54
N PRO A 67 14.16 -8.12 -2.81
CA PRO A 67 13.29 -9.20 -3.30
C PRO A 67 12.43 -9.73 -2.14
N ALA A 68 11.36 -9.02 -1.81
CA ALA A 68 10.50 -9.30 -0.66
C ALA A 68 9.08 -8.73 -0.83
N SER A 69 8.22 -9.01 0.13
CA SER A 69 6.97 -8.27 0.36
C SER A 69 7.23 -6.99 1.17
N GLY A 70 6.26 -6.07 1.22
CA GLY A 70 6.33 -4.88 2.07
C GLY A 70 6.60 -5.19 3.55
N THR A 71 6.18 -6.36 4.04
CA THR A 71 6.48 -6.85 5.39
C THR A 71 8.00 -6.93 5.65
N GLY A 72 8.78 -7.40 4.67
CA GLY A 72 10.23 -7.42 4.76
C GLY A 72 10.85 -6.01 4.81
N ALA A 73 10.24 -5.04 4.11
CA ALA A 73 10.69 -3.66 4.17
C ALA A 73 10.38 -2.98 5.52
N TRP A 74 9.34 -3.41 6.26
CA TRP A 74 9.12 -3.01 7.65
C TRP A 74 10.26 -3.50 8.56
N GLU A 75 10.65 -4.78 8.42
CA GLU A 75 11.79 -5.33 9.15
C GLU A 75 13.08 -4.57 8.81
N ALA A 76 13.33 -4.34 7.51
CA ALA A 76 14.49 -3.59 7.07
C ALA A 76 14.54 -2.18 7.68
N ALA A 77 13.42 -1.45 7.73
CA ALA A 77 13.36 -0.14 8.38
C ALA A 77 13.75 -0.22 9.86
N ILE A 78 13.18 -1.18 10.60
CA ILE A 78 13.44 -1.38 12.04
C ILE A 78 14.92 -1.72 12.30
N VAL A 79 15.44 -2.76 11.66
CA VAL A 79 16.80 -3.26 11.99
C VAL A 79 17.91 -2.31 11.56
N ASN A 80 17.66 -1.43 10.60
CA ASN A 80 18.65 -0.47 10.14
C ASN A 80 18.66 0.85 10.92
N THR A 81 17.65 1.13 11.74
CA THR A 81 17.55 2.45 12.38
C THR A 81 17.35 2.41 13.89
N LEU A 82 17.04 1.24 14.44
CA LEU A 82 16.71 1.08 15.86
C LEU A 82 17.61 0.04 16.55
N SER A 83 17.63 0.10 17.87
CA SER A 83 18.31 -0.83 18.76
C SER A 83 17.28 -1.50 19.69
N ALA A 84 17.62 -2.66 20.25
CA ALA A 84 16.75 -3.34 21.22
C ALA A 84 16.50 -2.43 22.43
N GLY A 85 15.24 -2.31 22.85
CA GLY A 85 14.80 -1.41 23.92
C GLY A 85 14.52 0.04 23.48
N ASP A 86 14.77 0.39 22.21
CA ASP A 86 14.30 1.67 21.68
C ASP A 86 12.77 1.75 21.69
N LYS A 87 12.24 2.96 21.94
CA LYS A 87 10.81 3.22 21.98
C LYS A 87 10.34 3.87 20.67
N ILE A 88 9.20 3.42 20.16
CA ILE A 88 8.52 4.03 19.02
C ILE A 88 7.06 4.33 19.33
N LEU A 89 6.47 5.29 18.60
CA LEU A 89 5.06 5.65 18.66
C LEU A 89 4.35 5.10 17.41
N MET A 90 3.26 4.33 17.61
CA MET A 90 2.45 3.76 16.54
C MET A 90 0.96 3.95 16.81
N PHE A 91 0.14 3.83 15.76
CA PHE A 91 -1.31 4.07 15.82
C PHE A 91 -2.08 2.91 15.21
N GLU A 92 -3.15 2.48 15.89
CA GLU A 92 -4.03 1.41 15.44
C GLU A 92 -5.05 1.94 14.43
N THR A 93 -4.70 2.00 13.15
CA THR A 93 -5.61 2.40 12.06
C THR A 93 -6.24 1.22 11.33
N GLY A 94 -5.73 -0.01 11.54
CA GLY A 94 -6.25 -1.22 10.95
C GLY A 94 -5.36 -2.44 11.17
N HIS A 95 -5.55 -3.44 10.31
CA HIS A 95 -4.83 -4.72 10.42
C HIS A 95 -3.33 -4.55 10.15
N PHE A 96 -2.95 -3.74 9.14
CA PHE A 96 -1.54 -3.63 8.75
C PHE A 96 -0.74 -2.82 9.75
N SER A 97 -1.30 -1.78 10.35
CA SER A 97 -0.67 -1.08 11.48
C SER A 97 -0.48 -2.01 12.70
N THR A 98 -1.46 -2.90 12.97
CA THR A 98 -1.37 -3.89 14.05
C THR A 98 -0.30 -4.97 13.74
N LEU A 99 -0.20 -5.40 12.48
CA LEU A 99 0.82 -6.37 12.06
C LEU A 99 2.24 -5.77 12.17
N TRP A 100 2.40 -4.50 11.78
CA TRP A 100 3.69 -3.82 11.93
C TRP A 100 4.09 -3.63 13.39
N TRP A 101 3.12 -3.30 14.26
CA TRP A 101 3.31 -3.29 15.71
C TRP A 101 3.81 -4.64 16.25
N ASP A 102 3.18 -5.77 15.87
CA ASP A 102 3.58 -7.11 16.28
C ASP A 102 5.02 -7.44 15.84
N ILE A 103 5.40 -7.04 14.62
CA ILE A 103 6.76 -7.19 14.10
C ILE A 103 7.75 -6.39 14.94
N ALA A 104 7.47 -5.12 15.26
CA ALA A 104 8.36 -4.30 16.07
C ALA A 104 8.65 -4.93 17.44
N GLN A 105 7.63 -5.50 18.09
CA GLN A 105 7.79 -6.19 19.37
C GLN A 105 8.71 -7.41 19.27
N LYS A 106 8.68 -8.17 18.17
CA LYS A 106 9.59 -9.33 17.95
C LYS A 106 11.04 -8.91 17.87
N PHE A 107 11.33 -7.67 17.47
CA PHE A 107 12.66 -7.06 17.51
C PHE A 107 13.00 -6.39 18.85
N LYS A 108 12.19 -6.64 19.91
CA LYS A 108 12.36 -6.07 21.24
C LYS A 108 12.30 -4.54 21.27
N ILE A 109 11.50 -3.95 20.37
CA ILE A 109 11.21 -2.53 20.36
C ILE A 109 10.04 -2.26 21.32
N GLU A 110 10.18 -1.25 22.18
CA GLU A 110 9.09 -0.76 23.01
C GLU A 110 8.12 0.07 22.16
N VAL A 111 6.84 -0.27 22.17
CA VAL A 111 5.86 0.43 21.34
C VAL A 111 4.80 1.10 22.19
N ASP A 112 4.72 2.44 22.14
CA ASP A 112 3.54 3.20 22.57
C ASP A 112 2.49 3.09 21.45
N PHE A 113 1.55 2.13 21.59
CA PHE A 113 0.55 1.82 20.59
C PHE A 113 -0.78 2.48 20.91
N VAL A 114 -1.06 3.61 20.27
CA VAL A 114 -2.31 4.37 20.45
C VAL A 114 -3.46 3.61 19.81
N LYS A 115 -4.44 3.22 20.61
CA LYS A 115 -5.61 2.47 20.16
C LYS A 115 -6.53 3.31 19.28
N GLY A 116 -7.14 2.68 18.27
CA GLY A 116 -8.06 3.31 17.33
C GLY A 116 -9.28 2.44 17.00
N ASP A 117 -10.26 3.05 16.36
CA ASP A 117 -11.55 2.42 16.02
C ASP A 117 -11.54 1.76 14.63
N TRP A 118 -10.43 1.82 13.91
CA TRP A 118 -10.28 1.33 12.54
C TRP A 118 -11.14 2.08 11.50
N ARG A 119 -11.61 3.26 11.83
CA ARG A 119 -12.49 4.08 10.98
C ARG A 119 -11.95 5.47 10.69
N THR A 120 -10.84 5.85 11.34
CA THR A 120 -10.17 7.14 11.21
C THR A 120 -8.68 6.96 11.06
N GLY A 121 -8.01 7.92 10.42
CA GLY A 121 -6.56 7.99 10.29
C GLY A 121 -5.86 8.38 11.59
N VAL A 122 -4.55 8.54 11.51
CA VAL A 122 -3.74 9.05 12.63
C VAL A 122 -4.13 10.51 12.90
N ASP A 123 -4.50 10.80 14.17
CA ASP A 123 -4.77 12.18 14.60
C ASP A 123 -3.44 12.92 14.87
N PRO A 124 -3.11 13.98 14.08
CA PRO A 124 -1.89 14.76 14.28
C PRO A 124 -1.79 15.42 15.66
N ASN A 125 -2.92 15.79 16.28
CA ASN A 125 -2.91 16.39 17.62
C ASN A 125 -2.44 15.39 18.69
N VAL A 126 -2.81 14.11 18.54
CA VAL A 126 -2.33 13.05 19.44
C VAL A 126 -0.84 12.81 19.23
N VAL A 127 -0.35 12.88 17.99
CA VAL A 127 1.09 12.80 17.69
C VAL A 127 1.83 13.92 18.41
N GLU A 128 1.39 15.16 18.24
CA GLU A 128 2.00 16.34 18.87
C GLU A 128 2.01 16.23 20.40
N GLN A 129 0.88 15.87 20.98
CA GLN A 129 0.74 15.68 22.43
C GLN A 129 1.72 14.62 22.96
N LYS A 130 1.73 13.43 22.37
CA LYS A 130 2.61 12.32 22.78
C LYS A 130 4.09 12.68 22.70
N LEU A 131 4.49 13.42 21.67
CA LEU A 131 5.88 13.85 21.52
C LEU A 131 6.26 14.97 22.48
N LYS A 132 5.35 15.89 22.81
CA LYS A 132 5.56 16.91 23.86
C LYS A 132 5.65 16.31 25.27
N GLU A 133 4.88 15.26 25.55
CA GLU A 133 4.93 14.50 26.80
C GLU A 133 6.25 13.72 26.95
N ASP A 134 6.90 13.34 25.86
CA ASP A 134 8.20 12.66 25.85
C ASP A 134 9.37 13.63 26.04
N THR A 135 9.40 14.28 27.22
CA THR A 135 10.44 15.27 27.57
C THR A 135 11.86 14.70 27.55
N GLY A 136 12.00 13.40 27.73
CA GLY A 136 13.28 12.67 27.67
C GLY A 136 13.72 12.33 26.25
N LYS A 137 12.94 12.65 25.22
CA LYS A 137 13.20 12.33 23.80
C LYS A 137 13.53 10.84 23.59
N LYS A 138 12.80 9.95 24.26
CA LYS A 138 13.00 8.50 24.22
C LYS A 138 12.39 7.85 22.98
N ILE A 139 11.33 8.47 22.42
CA ILE A 139 10.70 8.00 21.18
C ILE A 139 11.66 8.21 20.02
N LYS A 140 12.12 7.11 19.40
CA LYS A 140 13.07 7.12 18.30
C LYS A 140 12.41 7.25 16.93
N ALA A 141 11.17 6.75 16.80
CA ALA A 141 10.41 6.87 15.56
C ALA A 141 8.91 7.00 15.82
N VAL A 142 8.23 7.73 14.92
CA VAL A 142 6.79 7.73 14.74
C VAL A 142 6.49 6.93 13.49
N CYS A 143 5.68 5.88 13.60
CA CYS A 143 5.32 5.00 12.49
C CYS A 143 3.86 5.20 12.11
N ALA A 144 3.58 5.54 10.87
CA ALA A 144 2.24 5.77 10.36
C ALA A 144 1.99 4.96 9.07
N VAL A 145 0.81 4.36 8.96
CA VAL A 145 0.34 3.78 7.70
C VAL A 145 -0.36 4.89 6.92
N HIS A 146 0.18 5.26 5.75
CA HIS A 146 -0.41 6.29 4.90
C HIS A 146 -1.79 5.88 4.40
N ASN A 147 -1.91 4.69 3.82
CA ASN A 147 -3.19 4.13 3.38
C ASN A 147 -3.38 2.74 3.97
N GLU A 148 -4.27 2.62 4.93
CA GLU A 148 -4.56 1.34 5.61
C GLU A 148 -5.45 0.46 4.71
N THR A 149 -4.85 -0.53 4.10
CA THR A 149 -5.51 -1.39 3.10
C THR A 149 -6.69 -2.19 3.68
N SER A 150 -6.68 -2.46 4.97
CA SER A 150 -7.76 -3.24 5.62
C SER A 150 -9.03 -2.43 5.83
N THR A 151 -8.93 -1.11 5.89
CA THR A 151 -10.03 -0.22 6.28
C THR A 151 -10.39 0.84 5.24
N GLY A 152 -9.50 1.11 4.28
CA GLY A 152 -9.68 2.20 3.31
C GLY A 152 -9.56 3.59 3.96
N VAL A 153 -8.74 3.69 4.99
CA VAL A 153 -8.45 4.94 5.70
C VAL A 153 -7.08 5.46 5.30
N THR A 154 -6.99 6.73 4.94
CA THR A 154 -5.74 7.43 4.59
C THR A 154 -5.37 8.39 5.70
N SER A 155 -4.15 8.28 6.25
CA SER A 155 -3.60 9.21 7.23
C SER A 155 -2.94 10.41 6.55
N ARG A 156 -3.08 11.59 7.13
CA ARG A 156 -2.59 12.85 6.58
C ARG A 156 -1.13 13.08 6.97
N ILE A 157 -0.19 12.47 6.22
CA ILE A 157 1.25 12.41 6.58
C ILE A 157 1.88 13.81 6.70
N GLY A 158 1.52 14.76 5.82
CA GLY A 158 2.01 16.13 5.91
C GLY A 158 1.61 16.83 7.22
N GLU A 159 0.43 16.52 7.77
CA GLU A 159 -0.02 17.06 9.05
C GLU A 159 0.66 16.35 10.22
N ILE A 160 0.89 15.04 10.13
CA ILE A 160 1.71 14.31 11.11
C ILE A 160 3.11 14.93 11.18
N ARG A 161 3.72 15.24 10.03
CA ARG A 161 5.05 15.89 10.00
C ARG A 161 5.01 17.25 10.69
N LYS A 162 4.00 18.09 10.42
CA LYS A 162 3.83 19.38 11.10
C LYS A 162 3.69 19.21 12.61
N ALA A 163 2.93 18.23 13.07
CA ALA A 163 2.76 17.92 14.49
C ALA A 163 4.09 17.54 15.16
N MET A 164 4.94 16.76 14.46
CA MET A 164 6.28 16.42 14.93
C MET A 164 7.19 17.65 14.99
N ASP A 165 7.12 18.54 13.98
CA ASP A 165 7.88 19.79 13.96
C ASP A 165 7.44 20.74 15.09
N ASN A 166 6.13 20.87 15.35
CA ASN A 166 5.58 21.65 16.46
C ASN A 166 5.99 21.13 17.85
N ALA A 167 6.23 19.82 17.96
CA ALA A 167 6.73 19.22 19.19
C ALA A 167 8.25 19.38 19.36
N ASP A 168 8.96 19.91 18.38
CA ASP A 168 10.43 20.00 18.33
C ASP A 168 11.08 18.67 18.75
N HIS A 169 10.62 17.56 18.13
CA HIS A 169 11.02 16.22 18.52
C HIS A 169 11.92 15.56 17.47
N PRO A 170 13.08 14.97 17.88
CA PRO A 170 14.08 14.41 16.97
C PRO A 170 13.71 13.05 16.39
N ALA A 171 12.55 12.46 16.74
CA ALA A 171 12.14 11.15 16.24
C ALA A 171 12.16 11.09 14.70
N LEU A 172 12.46 9.90 14.18
CA LEU A 172 12.30 9.59 12.77
C LEU A 172 10.81 9.48 12.41
N LEU A 173 10.45 9.77 11.17
CA LEU A 173 9.12 9.49 10.64
C LEU A 173 9.21 8.30 9.67
N PHE A 174 8.55 7.18 10.02
CA PHE A 174 8.40 6.02 9.15
C PHE A 174 6.99 5.98 8.58
N VAL A 175 6.89 5.79 7.28
CA VAL A 175 5.59 5.76 6.60
C VAL A 175 5.47 4.50 5.74
N ASP A 176 4.43 3.72 6.00
CA ASP A 176 4.01 2.64 5.11
C ASP A 176 3.15 3.21 3.98
N THR A 177 3.63 3.07 2.77
CA THR A 177 2.95 3.46 1.54
C THR A 177 2.60 2.27 0.65
N ILE A 178 2.63 1.04 1.18
CA ILE A 178 2.46 -0.17 0.36
C ILE A 178 1.23 -0.07 -0.55
N SER A 179 0.10 0.44 -0.08
CA SER A 179 -1.12 0.55 -0.90
C SER A 179 -1.45 1.97 -1.37
N SER A 180 -0.59 2.94 -1.14
CA SER A 180 -0.76 4.32 -1.64
C SER A 180 0.25 4.72 -2.71
N LEU A 181 1.48 4.19 -2.66
CA LEU A 181 2.54 4.55 -3.60
C LEU A 181 2.11 4.24 -5.05
N GLY A 182 2.26 5.22 -5.94
CA GLY A 182 1.80 5.11 -7.33
C GLY A 182 0.27 5.12 -7.50
N SER A 183 -0.50 5.46 -6.46
CA SER A 183 -1.97 5.55 -6.51
C SER A 183 -2.53 6.79 -5.83
N ILE A 184 -1.93 7.22 -4.73
CA ILE A 184 -2.29 8.41 -3.96
C ILE A 184 -1.06 9.33 -3.94
N ASP A 185 -1.27 10.64 -4.02
CA ASP A 185 -0.16 11.59 -3.95
C ASP A 185 0.63 11.40 -2.66
N TYR A 186 1.91 11.14 -2.82
CA TYR A 186 2.85 10.91 -1.71
C TYR A 186 4.14 11.65 -1.97
N LYS A 187 4.67 12.31 -0.95
CA LYS A 187 5.79 13.25 -1.08
C LYS A 187 6.85 12.97 -0.01
N HIS A 188 7.71 11.99 -0.27
CA HIS A 188 8.73 11.56 0.69
C HIS A 188 9.59 12.72 1.19
N GLU A 189 10.18 13.48 0.27
CA GLU A 189 11.15 14.53 0.60
C GLU A 189 10.46 15.79 1.13
N GLU A 190 9.37 16.24 0.49
CA GLU A 190 8.61 17.44 0.91
C GLU A 190 8.05 17.29 2.34
N TRP A 191 7.56 16.07 2.67
CA TRP A 191 7.06 15.78 4.02
C TRP A 191 8.14 15.33 5.00
N LYS A 192 9.41 15.42 4.62
CA LYS A 192 10.57 15.05 5.44
C LYS A 192 10.38 13.68 6.10
N VAL A 193 9.92 12.71 5.34
CA VAL A 193 9.79 11.32 5.80
C VAL A 193 11.19 10.71 5.85
N ASP A 194 11.50 10.01 6.95
CA ASP A 194 12.83 9.44 7.12
C ASP A 194 12.98 8.04 6.51
N VAL A 195 11.93 7.22 6.63
CA VAL A 195 11.87 5.91 5.96
C VAL A 195 10.49 5.71 5.36
N THR A 196 10.42 5.53 4.05
CA THR A 196 9.20 5.09 3.38
C THR A 196 9.29 3.61 3.03
N VAL A 197 8.26 2.87 3.39
CA VAL A 197 8.10 1.46 3.03
C VAL A 197 7.14 1.33 1.86
N GLY A 198 7.55 0.63 0.80
CA GLY A 198 6.75 0.36 -0.39
C GLY A 198 6.70 -1.12 -0.76
N GLY A 199 5.81 -1.47 -1.67
CA GLY A 199 5.65 -2.82 -2.21
C GLY A 199 5.23 -2.81 -3.67
N SER A 200 5.67 -3.81 -4.45
CA SER A 200 5.53 -3.84 -5.91
C SER A 200 4.10 -4.12 -6.41
N GLN A 201 3.31 -4.90 -5.66
CA GLN A 201 2.06 -5.51 -6.11
C GLN A 201 0.81 -4.61 -5.99
N LYS A 202 0.98 -3.31 -5.90
CA LYS A 202 -0.07 -2.31 -5.71
C LYS A 202 -0.02 -1.29 -6.85
N GLY A 203 0.08 -0.01 -6.54
CA GLY A 203 0.18 1.06 -7.54
C GLY A 203 1.42 1.00 -8.45
N LEU A 204 2.42 0.20 -8.09
CA LEU A 204 3.60 -0.05 -8.94
C LEU A 204 3.37 -1.12 -10.03
N LEU A 205 2.15 -1.62 -10.20
CA LEU A 205 1.70 -2.42 -11.35
C LEU A 205 2.40 -3.78 -11.54
N LEU A 206 3.22 -4.24 -10.58
CA LEU A 206 3.95 -5.51 -10.68
C LEU A 206 3.25 -6.64 -9.93
N PRO A 207 3.69 -7.90 -10.16
CA PRO A 207 3.42 -8.98 -9.22
C PRO A 207 4.06 -8.73 -7.86
N PRO A 208 3.63 -9.44 -6.79
CA PRO A 208 4.39 -9.51 -5.54
C PRO A 208 5.83 -9.96 -5.78
N GLY A 209 6.79 -9.39 -5.04
CA GLY A 209 8.18 -9.88 -5.08
C GLY A 209 9.24 -8.80 -4.90
N LEU A 210 8.90 -7.51 -4.99
CA LEU A 210 9.81 -6.42 -4.63
C LEU A 210 9.22 -5.57 -3.52
N SER A 211 10.08 -5.11 -2.64
CA SER A 211 9.77 -4.11 -1.62
C SER A 211 10.84 -3.02 -1.55
N PHE A 212 10.50 -1.90 -0.94
CA PHE A 212 11.30 -0.68 -1.05
C PHE A 212 11.46 0.00 0.29
N ASN A 213 12.67 0.55 0.53
CA ASN A 213 12.90 1.59 1.52
C ASN A 213 13.46 2.84 0.82
N ALA A 214 12.70 3.93 0.75
CA ALA A 214 13.26 5.24 0.49
C ALA A 214 13.73 5.81 1.83
N ILE A 215 14.97 6.32 1.89
CA ILE A 215 15.65 6.63 3.14
C ILE A 215 16.27 8.02 3.12
N SER A 216 16.03 8.82 4.17
CA SER A 216 16.60 10.15 4.33
C SER A 216 18.05 10.10 4.85
N SER A 217 18.76 11.21 4.72
CA SER A 217 20.08 11.40 5.35
C SER A 217 20.01 11.25 6.88
N LYS A 218 18.88 11.60 7.52
CA LYS A 218 18.66 11.40 8.96
C LYS A 218 18.51 9.92 9.31
N ALA A 219 17.79 9.13 8.49
CA ALA A 219 17.72 7.68 8.63
C ALA A 219 19.10 7.01 8.44
N LEU A 220 19.90 7.49 7.49
CA LEU A 220 21.29 7.04 7.30
C LEU A 220 22.19 7.37 8.51
N SER A 221 21.91 8.45 9.22
CA SER A 221 22.63 8.75 10.47
C SER A 221 22.23 7.78 11.58
N ALA A 222 20.94 7.43 11.69
CA ALA A 222 20.47 6.42 12.63
C ALA A 222 21.02 5.01 12.32
N TYR A 223 21.17 4.67 11.04
CA TYR A 223 21.80 3.42 10.60
C TYR A 223 23.19 3.20 11.21
N LYS A 224 23.98 4.26 11.34
CA LYS A 224 25.36 4.16 11.90
C LYS A 224 25.40 3.78 13.36
N THR A 225 24.32 3.96 14.10
CA THR A 225 24.22 3.74 15.55
C THR A 225 23.23 2.62 15.92
N SER A 226 22.52 2.04 14.95
CA SER A 226 21.59 0.96 15.19
C SER A 226 22.32 -0.35 15.50
N GLU A 227 21.89 -1.05 16.56
CA GLU A 227 22.55 -2.26 17.07
C GLU A 227 21.77 -3.55 16.82
N LEU A 228 20.56 -3.48 16.26
CA LEU A 228 19.83 -4.69 15.91
C LEU A 228 20.61 -5.52 14.88
N PRO A 229 20.68 -6.85 15.05
CA PRO A 229 21.37 -7.71 14.10
C PRO A 229 20.69 -7.63 12.73
N LYS A 230 21.49 -7.45 11.70
CA LYS A 230 21.05 -7.35 10.31
C LYS A 230 22.06 -8.01 9.38
N SER A 231 21.57 -8.63 8.32
CA SER A 231 22.37 -9.26 7.28
C SER A 231 21.71 -9.07 5.93
N TYR A 232 20.61 -9.82 5.68
CA TYR A 232 19.87 -9.71 4.42
C TYR A 232 19.29 -8.30 4.19
N TRP A 233 18.83 -7.64 5.25
CA TRP A 233 18.22 -6.30 5.21
C TRP A 233 19.23 -5.16 5.36
N ASP A 234 20.53 -5.43 5.48
CA ASP A 234 21.54 -4.41 5.74
C ASP A 234 21.65 -3.39 4.61
N TRP A 235 21.36 -2.11 4.91
CA TRP A 235 21.44 -1.03 3.94
C TRP A 235 22.88 -0.72 3.48
N GLY A 236 23.88 -0.94 4.31
CA GLY A 236 25.27 -0.64 3.96
C GLY A 236 25.77 -1.35 2.72
N PRO A 237 25.78 -2.70 2.71
CA PRO A 237 26.13 -3.48 1.52
C PRO A 237 25.22 -3.20 0.31
N MET A 238 23.92 -2.94 0.53
CA MET A 238 22.98 -2.58 -0.54
C MET A 238 23.41 -1.28 -1.22
N LEU A 239 23.60 -0.21 -0.43
CA LEU A 239 24.00 1.11 -0.96
C LEU A 239 25.34 1.05 -1.68
N GLU A 240 26.30 0.29 -1.15
CA GLU A 240 27.63 0.16 -1.79
C GLU A 240 27.56 -0.54 -3.15
N ASN A 241 26.78 -1.61 -3.27
CA ASN A 241 26.57 -2.31 -4.54
C ASN A 241 25.72 -1.50 -5.51
N ASN A 242 24.67 -0.84 -5.02
CA ASN A 242 23.75 -0.05 -5.84
C ASN A 242 24.43 1.11 -6.57
N LYS A 243 25.53 1.67 -6.04
CA LYS A 243 26.37 2.68 -6.75
C LYS A 243 26.82 2.21 -8.13
N LYS A 244 26.94 0.90 -8.33
CA LYS A 244 27.40 0.26 -9.57
C LYS A 244 26.28 -0.50 -10.29
N GLY A 245 25.04 -0.39 -9.83
CA GLY A 245 23.88 -1.11 -10.39
C GLY A 245 23.76 -2.56 -9.92
N TYR A 246 24.59 -3.01 -8.99
CA TYR A 246 24.59 -4.37 -8.46
C TYR A 246 23.91 -4.47 -7.10
N PHE A 247 23.75 -5.72 -6.63
CA PHE A 247 23.18 -6.08 -5.34
C PHE A 247 24.11 -7.04 -4.60
N PRO A 248 24.11 -7.05 -3.25
CA PRO A 248 25.00 -7.93 -2.47
C PRO A 248 24.63 -9.42 -2.57
N TYR A 249 23.42 -9.74 -3.05
CA TYR A 249 22.92 -11.10 -3.29
C TYR A 249 22.11 -11.11 -4.61
N THR A 250 21.71 -12.31 -5.07
CA THR A 250 21.00 -12.46 -6.34
C THR A 250 19.66 -11.73 -6.31
N PRO A 251 19.44 -10.70 -7.13
CA PRO A 251 18.18 -9.98 -7.24
C PRO A 251 17.16 -10.73 -8.09
N ALA A 252 15.90 -10.32 -8.01
CA ALA A 252 14.82 -10.84 -8.86
C ALA A 252 14.87 -10.20 -10.25
N THR A 253 15.82 -10.61 -11.10
CA THR A 253 16.17 -9.96 -12.39
C THR A 253 14.96 -9.67 -13.28
N ASN A 254 14.05 -10.65 -13.46
CA ASN A 254 12.87 -10.45 -14.32
C ASN A 254 11.89 -9.41 -13.76
N LEU A 255 11.78 -9.28 -12.43
CA LEU A 255 10.97 -8.21 -11.82
C LEU A 255 11.59 -6.82 -12.03
N PHE A 256 12.90 -6.71 -12.24
CA PHE A 256 13.52 -5.42 -12.57
C PHE A 256 13.13 -4.93 -13.98
N TYR A 257 13.03 -5.82 -14.97
CA TYR A 257 12.46 -5.45 -16.27
C TYR A 257 11.01 -4.99 -16.15
N GLY A 258 10.21 -5.72 -15.34
CA GLY A 258 8.83 -5.33 -15.08
C GLY A 258 8.73 -3.97 -14.35
N LEU A 259 9.64 -3.70 -13.39
CA LEU A 259 9.66 -2.44 -12.66
C LEU A 259 10.05 -1.27 -13.56
N ASP A 260 11.05 -1.45 -14.43
CA ASP A 260 11.45 -0.43 -15.41
C ASP A 260 10.27 -0.04 -16.31
N GLU A 261 9.54 -1.06 -16.82
CA GLU A 261 8.35 -0.82 -17.64
C GLU A 261 7.18 -0.21 -16.86
N ALA A 262 6.95 -0.63 -15.62
CA ALA A 262 5.92 -0.05 -14.77
C ALA A 262 6.20 1.45 -14.49
N ILE A 263 7.47 1.81 -14.26
CA ILE A 263 7.86 3.21 -14.13
C ILE A 263 7.65 3.97 -15.45
N ASN A 264 7.93 3.34 -16.63
CA ASN A 264 7.61 3.92 -17.93
C ASN A 264 6.13 4.28 -18.01
N MET A 265 5.24 3.31 -17.75
CA MET A 265 3.78 3.52 -17.81
C MET A 265 3.32 4.65 -16.90
N LEU A 266 3.78 4.66 -15.64
CA LEU A 266 3.41 5.70 -14.66
C LEU A 266 3.92 7.09 -15.06
N THR A 267 5.11 7.18 -15.66
CA THR A 267 5.70 8.46 -16.10
C THR A 267 5.13 8.93 -17.44
N GLU A 268 4.75 8.03 -18.35
CA GLU A 268 4.05 8.35 -19.59
C GLU A 268 2.67 8.95 -19.32
N GLU A 269 1.91 8.38 -18.38
CA GLU A 269 0.64 8.96 -17.93
C GLU A 269 0.85 10.27 -17.17
N GLY A 270 1.97 10.35 -16.43
CA GLY A 270 2.28 11.41 -15.47
C GLY A 270 1.63 11.15 -14.11
N LEU A 271 2.43 11.18 -13.04
CA LEU A 271 1.97 10.81 -11.69
C LEU A 271 0.75 11.60 -11.22
N GLU A 272 0.68 12.89 -11.53
CA GLU A 272 -0.48 13.73 -11.17
C GLU A 272 -1.77 13.24 -11.85
N ASN A 273 -1.69 12.82 -13.12
CA ASN A 273 -2.82 12.24 -13.84
C ASN A 273 -3.21 10.87 -13.24
N VAL A 274 -2.22 10.06 -12.86
CA VAL A 274 -2.44 8.78 -12.16
C VAL A 274 -3.25 9.01 -10.87
N PHE A 275 -2.89 10.01 -10.06
CA PHE A 275 -3.61 10.33 -8.82
C PHE A 275 -5.03 10.85 -9.09
N VAL A 276 -5.20 11.73 -10.07
CA VAL A 276 -6.53 12.22 -10.50
C VAL A 276 -7.42 11.08 -10.96
N ARG A 277 -6.88 10.14 -11.75
CA ARG A 277 -7.61 8.95 -12.22
C ARG A 277 -8.06 8.06 -11.05
N HIS A 278 -7.15 7.78 -10.10
CA HIS A 278 -7.48 6.97 -8.91
C HIS A 278 -8.57 7.64 -8.07
N LYS A 279 -8.44 8.94 -7.81
CA LYS A 279 -9.45 9.72 -7.07
C LYS A 279 -10.81 9.66 -7.74
N ARG A 280 -10.85 9.86 -9.08
CA ARG A 280 -12.11 9.81 -9.87
C ARG A 280 -12.78 8.44 -9.75
N PHE A 281 -12.03 7.35 -9.84
CA PHE A 281 -12.58 5.99 -9.70
C PHE A 281 -13.01 5.66 -8.28
N ALA A 282 -12.28 6.15 -7.30
CA ALA A 282 -12.65 6.05 -5.91
C ALA A 282 -13.99 6.77 -5.63
N GLU A 283 -14.17 8.00 -6.14
CA GLU A 283 -15.43 8.75 -5.99
C GLU A 283 -16.59 8.03 -6.68
N ALA A 284 -16.43 7.57 -7.93
CA ALA A 284 -17.45 6.80 -8.63
C ALA A 284 -17.86 5.54 -7.85
N THR A 285 -16.88 4.83 -7.26
CA THR A 285 -17.14 3.67 -6.41
C THR A 285 -17.95 4.06 -5.17
N ARG A 286 -17.57 5.13 -4.49
CA ARG A 286 -18.28 5.65 -3.31
C ARG A 286 -19.71 6.12 -3.64
N VAL A 287 -19.91 6.70 -4.81
CA VAL A 287 -21.25 7.06 -5.31
C VAL A 287 -22.12 5.81 -5.45
N ALA A 288 -21.61 4.74 -6.08
CA ALA A 288 -22.33 3.47 -6.18
C ALA A 288 -22.66 2.87 -4.80
N VAL A 289 -21.68 2.82 -3.90
CA VAL A 289 -21.84 2.26 -2.55
C VAL A 289 -22.94 2.99 -1.77
N LYS A 290 -22.91 4.32 -1.78
CA LYS A 290 -23.95 5.15 -1.12
C LYS A 290 -25.33 4.96 -1.78
N ALA A 291 -25.39 4.83 -3.11
CA ALA A 291 -26.64 4.58 -3.83
C ALA A 291 -27.22 3.21 -3.52
N TRP A 292 -26.40 2.17 -3.29
CA TRP A 292 -26.87 0.87 -2.77
C TRP A 292 -27.40 0.96 -1.34
N GLY A 293 -27.14 2.05 -0.62
CA GLY A 293 -27.55 2.26 0.76
C GLY A 293 -26.54 1.70 1.78
N PHE A 294 -25.30 1.46 1.37
CA PHE A 294 -24.24 0.97 2.26
C PHE A 294 -23.41 2.10 2.84
N GLU A 295 -22.86 1.85 4.01
CA GLU A 295 -21.91 2.71 4.69
C GLU A 295 -20.48 2.37 4.26
N ILE A 296 -19.64 3.40 4.10
CA ILE A 296 -18.19 3.27 3.94
C ILE A 296 -17.57 3.14 5.34
N LEU A 297 -16.63 2.21 5.52
CA LEU A 297 -16.03 1.98 6.84
C LEU A 297 -15.32 3.22 7.37
N CYS A 298 -14.54 3.92 6.57
CA CYS A 298 -13.94 5.20 6.94
C CYS A 298 -15.03 6.25 7.22
N LYS A 299 -14.93 6.96 8.35
CA LYS A 299 -15.92 7.96 8.76
C LYS A 299 -15.67 9.35 8.17
N ASN A 300 -14.39 9.71 8.04
CA ASN A 300 -13.99 11.04 7.61
C ASN A 300 -13.79 11.06 6.08
N PRO A 301 -14.60 11.84 5.33
CA PRO A 301 -14.41 11.95 3.88
C PRO A 301 -13.03 12.43 3.43
N GLU A 302 -12.34 13.24 4.25
CA GLU A 302 -10.97 13.69 3.97
C GLU A 302 -9.92 12.58 4.10
N GLU A 303 -10.28 11.47 4.73
CA GLU A 303 -9.44 10.31 4.97
C GLU A 303 -9.85 9.10 4.10
N TYR A 304 -10.76 9.30 3.14
CA TYR A 304 -11.12 8.24 2.21
C TYR A 304 -9.95 7.84 1.33
N SER A 305 -9.74 6.53 1.21
CA SER A 305 -8.72 5.99 0.32
C SER A 305 -9.08 6.17 -1.16
N ASP A 306 -8.11 6.59 -1.96
CA ASP A 306 -8.25 6.59 -3.42
C ASP A 306 -7.77 5.27 -4.06
N SER A 307 -7.30 4.30 -3.27
CA SER A 307 -6.88 2.97 -3.74
C SER A 307 -7.94 1.89 -3.59
N LEU A 308 -8.82 2.03 -2.61
CA LEU A 308 -9.86 1.04 -2.30
C LEU A 308 -11.04 1.68 -1.56
N THR A 309 -12.19 1.02 -1.63
CA THR A 309 -13.36 1.35 -0.80
C THR A 309 -13.74 0.14 0.05
N ALA A 310 -13.73 0.30 1.38
CA ALA A 310 -14.20 -0.69 2.33
C ALA A 310 -15.69 -0.45 2.61
N VAL A 311 -16.52 -1.42 2.28
CA VAL A 311 -17.98 -1.33 2.29
C VAL A 311 -18.55 -2.17 3.43
N MET A 312 -19.28 -1.54 4.34
CA MET A 312 -19.96 -2.23 5.43
C MET A 312 -21.26 -2.88 4.93
N VAL A 313 -21.46 -4.16 5.26
CA VAL A 313 -22.77 -4.79 5.07
C VAL A 313 -23.66 -4.52 6.29
N PRO A 314 -24.99 -4.49 6.14
CA PRO A 314 -25.90 -4.32 7.27
C PRO A 314 -25.73 -5.41 8.32
N ASP A 315 -26.02 -5.06 9.59
CA ASP A 315 -25.94 -6.01 10.71
C ASP A 315 -26.78 -7.26 10.44
N GLY A 316 -26.30 -8.41 10.87
CA GLY A 316 -26.92 -9.72 10.64
C GLY A 316 -26.62 -10.32 9.26
N HIS A 317 -25.86 -9.64 8.41
CA HIS A 317 -25.41 -10.16 7.11
C HIS A 317 -23.90 -10.40 7.09
N ASP A 318 -23.47 -11.33 6.23
CA ASP A 318 -22.07 -11.72 6.08
C ASP A 318 -21.50 -11.31 4.72
N ALA A 319 -20.50 -10.45 4.74
CA ALA A 319 -19.82 -9.96 3.55
C ALA A 319 -19.05 -11.08 2.80
N ASP A 320 -18.56 -12.10 3.51
CA ASP A 320 -17.83 -13.19 2.88
C ASP A 320 -18.75 -14.10 2.07
N SER A 321 -20.01 -14.28 2.49
CA SER A 321 -21.05 -14.95 1.69
C SER A 321 -21.33 -14.20 0.39
N LEU A 322 -21.41 -12.87 0.41
CA LEU A 322 -21.55 -12.07 -0.81
C LEU A 322 -20.35 -12.23 -1.75
N ARG A 323 -19.14 -12.14 -1.20
CA ARG A 323 -17.91 -12.32 -1.98
C ARG A 323 -17.84 -13.71 -2.63
N LYS A 324 -18.26 -14.75 -1.90
CA LYS A 324 -18.34 -16.11 -2.43
C LYS A 324 -19.33 -16.21 -3.60
N ILE A 325 -20.52 -15.61 -3.48
CA ILE A 325 -21.52 -15.57 -4.55
C ILE A 325 -20.92 -14.90 -5.80
N ILE A 326 -20.24 -13.77 -5.64
CA ILE A 326 -19.61 -13.01 -6.73
C ILE A 326 -18.51 -13.83 -7.40
N LEU A 327 -17.63 -14.46 -6.62
CA LEU A 327 -16.57 -15.32 -7.13
C LEU A 327 -17.12 -16.52 -7.91
N ASP A 328 -18.09 -17.22 -7.34
CA ASP A 328 -18.62 -18.46 -7.91
C ASP A 328 -19.42 -18.23 -9.19
N HIS A 329 -20.18 -17.12 -9.26
CA HIS A 329 -21.04 -16.84 -10.42
C HIS A 329 -20.39 -15.99 -11.48
N TYR A 330 -19.50 -15.06 -11.11
CA TYR A 330 -18.99 -14.02 -12.02
C TYR A 330 -17.49 -14.01 -12.19
N ASN A 331 -16.79 -14.96 -11.56
CA ASN A 331 -15.32 -15.06 -11.61
C ASN A 331 -14.63 -13.74 -11.22
N MET A 332 -15.16 -13.05 -10.21
CA MET A 332 -14.60 -11.81 -9.68
C MET A 332 -14.24 -11.94 -8.20
N SER A 333 -13.01 -11.56 -7.86
CA SER A 333 -12.52 -11.51 -6.47
C SER A 333 -12.63 -10.10 -5.90
N LEU A 334 -13.22 -9.98 -4.72
CA LEU A 334 -13.23 -8.77 -3.89
C LEU A 334 -12.43 -9.01 -2.60
N GLY A 335 -11.89 -7.94 -2.02
CA GLY A 335 -11.17 -8.03 -0.76
C GLY A 335 -12.07 -8.45 0.41
N THR A 336 -11.56 -9.35 1.28
CA THR A 336 -12.23 -9.75 2.53
C THR A 336 -12.02 -8.70 3.63
N GLY A 337 -12.90 -8.64 4.60
CA GLY A 337 -12.61 -7.99 5.89
C GLY A 337 -11.50 -8.75 6.62
N LEU A 338 -10.60 -8.03 7.32
CA LEU A 338 -9.50 -8.63 8.07
C LEU A 338 -9.70 -8.41 9.58
N ALA A 339 -9.35 -9.40 10.38
CA ALA A 339 -9.37 -9.35 11.84
C ALA A 339 -10.69 -8.74 12.42
N LYS A 340 -10.67 -7.55 13.04
CA LYS A 340 -11.85 -6.92 13.68
C LYS A 340 -13.04 -6.68 12.74
N VAL A 341 -12.81 -6.60 11.44
CA VAL A 341 -13.82 -6.33 10.42
C VAL A 341 -14.13 -7.54 9.53
N ALA A 342 -13.63 -8.74 9.89
CA ALA A 342 -13.92 -9.98 9.19
C ALA A 342 -15.44 -10.26 9.14
N GLY A 343 -15.96 -10.64 7.98
CA GLY A 343 -17.38 -10.88 7.74
C GLY A 343 -18.27 -9.63 7.73
N LYS A 344 -17.78 -8.50 8.24
CA LYS A 344 -18.56 -7.25 8.37
C LYS A 344 -18.45 -6.35 7.15
N ILE A 345 -17.35 -6.46 6.41
CA ILE A 345 -17.06 -5.65 5.22
C ILE A 345 -16.57 -6.50 4.06
N PHE A 346 -16.78 -5.99 2.86
CA PHE A 346 -15.98 -6.34 1.68
C PHE A 346 -15.24 -5.12 1.16
N ARG A 347 -14.16 -5.33 0.40
CA ARG A 347 -13.35 -4.24 -0.14
C ARG A 347 -13.31 -4.31 -1.65
N ILE A 348 -13.55 -3.16 -2.29
CA ILE A 348 -13.44 -2.97 -3.74
C ILE A 348 -12.09 -2.27 -3.97
N GLY A 349 -11.15 -2.95 -4.64
CA GLY A 349 -9.91 -2.33 -5.11
C GLY A 349 -10.17 -1.57 -6.42
N HIS A 350 -9.62 -0.36 -6.52
CA HIS A 350 -9.69 0.45 -7.73
C HIS A 350 -8.36 1.15 -8.00
N LEU A 351 -7.27 0.41 -7.78
CA LEU A 351 -5.89 0.88 -7.94
C LEU A 351 -5.15 0.09 -9.03
N GLY A 352 -4.05 0.67 -9.50
CA GLY A 352 -3.21 0.12 -10.54
C GLY A 352 -3.57 0.62 -11.93
N ASP A 353 -3.31 -0.20 -12.95
CA ASP A 353 -3.72 0.07 -14.34
C ASP A 353 -5.21 -0.28 -14.51
N PHE A 354 -6.05 0.71 -14.27
CA PHE A 354 -7.49 0.56 -14.11
C PHE A 354 -8.23 1.67 -14.88
N ASN A 355 -9.26 1.31 -15.63
CA ASN A 355 -10.03 2.24 -16.46
C ASN A 355 -11.54 2.21 -16.16
N GLU A 356 -12.31 3.07 -16.82
CA GLU A 356 -13.75 3.21 -16.65
C GLU A 356 -14.51 1.90 -16.88
N LEU A 357 -14.14 1.14 -17.94
CA LEU A 357 -14.83 -0.11 -18.27
C LEU A 357 -14.53 -1.20 -17.24
N MET A 358 -13.31 -1.26 -16.69
CA MET A 358 -12.95 -2.18 -15.61
C MET A 358 -13.74 -1.82 -14.34
N LEU A 359 -13.89 -0.53 -14.03
CA LEU A 359 -14.70 -0.08 -12.90
C LEU A 359 -16.19 -0.39 -13.11
N ALA A 360 -16.74 -0.09 -14.27
CA ALA A 360 -18.14 -0.39 -14.60
C ALA A 360 -18.42 -1.89 -14.49
N GLY A 361 -17.55 -2.74 -15.04
CA GLY A 361 -17.63 -4.20 -14.90
C GLY A 361 -17.57 -4.66 -13.45
N THR A 362 -16.70 -4.05 -12.64
CA THR A 362 -16.55 -4.34 -11.20
C THR A 362 -17.84 -4.01 -10.44
N LEU A 363 -18.37 -2.79 -10.62
CA LEU A 363 -19.59 -2.35 -9.94
C LEU A 363 -20.81 -3.12 -10.40
N ALA A 364 -20.90 -3.46 -11.72
CA ALA A 364 -21.92 -4.37 -12.23
C ALA A 364 -21.86 -5.74 -11.55
N GLY A 365 -20.68 -6.33 -11.45
CA GLY A 365 -20.48 -7.62 -10.78
C GLY A 365 -20.85 -7.59 -9.31
N VAL A 366 -20.57 -6.50 -8.58
CA VAL A 366 -21.03 -6.30 -7.20
C VAL A 366 -22.55 -6.25 -7.14
N GLU A 367 -23.20 -5.42 -7.98
CA GLU A 367 -24.67 -5.30 -7.97
C GLU A 367 -25.35 -6.61 -8.38
N MET A 368 -24.82 -7.35 -9.37
CA MET A 368 -25.30 -8.69 -9.74
C MET A 368 -25.16 -9.69 -8.58
N GLY A 369 -24.09 -9.60 -7.78
CA GLY A 369 -23.90 -10.39 -6.57
C GLY A 369 -24.93 -10.05 -5.50
N LEU A 370 -25.19 -8.76 -5.28
CA LEU A 370 -26.22 -8.28 -4.36
C LEU A 370 -27.60 -8.77 -4.76
N MET A 371 -27.95 -8.81 -6.06
CA MET A 371 -29.20 -9.37 -6.55
C MET A 371 -29.41 -10.85 -6.21
N LYS A 372 -28.32 -11.62 -6.11
CA LYS A 372 -28.33 -13.05 -5.74
C LYS A 372 -28.20 -13.29 -4.23
N SER A 373 -27.73 -12.31 -3.49
CA SER A 373 -27.58 -12.39 -2.04
C SER A 373 -28.90 -12.12 -1.31
N LYS A 374 -28.89 -12.37 0.00
CA LYS A 374 -29.99 -11.97 0.89
C LYS A 374 -29.75 -10.61 1.56
N ILE A 375 -28.68 -9.91 1.18
CA ILE A 375 -28.33 -8.60 1.74
C ILE A 375 -29.30 -7.55 1.17
N PRO A 376 -30.01 -6.78 2.01
CA PRO A 376 -30.90 -5.72 1.54
C PRO A 376 -30.07 -4.57 0.95
N TYR A 377 -30.46 -4.10 -0.23
CA TYR A 377 -29.80 -2.99 -0.91
C TYR A 377 -30.79 -2.26 -1.83
N LYS A 378 -30.44 -1.03 -2.26
CA LYS A 378 -31.17 -0.26 -3.28
C LYS A 378 -30.52 -0.52 -4.64
N LYS A 379 -31.32 -0.82 -5.66
CA LYS A 379 -30.84 -1.04 -7.04
C LYS A 379 -30.38 0.26 -7.69
N GLY A 380 -29.46 0.15 -8.65
CA GLY A 380 -29.06 1.24 -9.54
C GLY A 380 -27.81 1.99 -9.10
N GLY A 381 -27.01 1.44 -8.18
CA GLY A 381 -25.75 2.05 -7.79
C GLY A 381 -24.76 2.16 -8.95
N ILE A 382 -24.72 1.14 -9.84
CA ILE A 382 -23.90 1.22 -11.04
C ILE A 382 -24.30 2.39 -11.95
N LEU A 383 -25.61 2.64 -12.13
CA LEU A 383 -26.09 3.76 -12.98
C LEU A 383 -25.60 5.10 -12.40
N LYS A 384 -25.63 5.24 -11.07
CA LYS A 384 -25.12 6.45 -10.40
C LYS A 384 -23.61 6.64 -10.57
N ALA A 385 -22.85 5.57 -10.59
CA ALA A 385 -21.43 5.64 -10.88
C ALA A 385 -21.16 6.02 -12.35
N LEU A 386 -21.95 5.50 -13.30
CA LEU A 386 -21.86 5.87 -14.71
C LEU A 386 -22.23 7.34 -14.93
N ASP A 387 -23.33 7.83 -14.30
CA ASP A 387 -23.70 9.26 -14.32
C ASP A 387 -22.54 10.17 -13.83
N TYR A 388 -21.74 9.69 -12.87
CA TYR A 388 -20.56 10.41 -12.36
C TYR A 388 -19.36 10.36 -13.33
N LEU A 389 -19.18 9.23 -14.04
CA LEU A 389 -18.03 9.00 -14.92
C LEU A 389 -18.20 9.66 -16.30
N CYS A 390 -19.41 9.84 -16.77
CA CYS A 390 -19.74 10.45 -18.07
C CYS A 390 -20.12 11.91 -17.90
#